data_be875419e55aefbca9d2557d3daa87fb
#
_entry.id   be875419e55aefbca9d2557d3daa87fb
#
_cell.length_a   1.000
_cell.length_b   1.000
_cell.length_c   1.000
_cell.angle_alpha   90.00
_cell.angle_beta   90.00
_cell.angle_gamma   90.00
#
_symmetry.space_group_name_H-M   'P 1'
#
loop_
_entity.id
_entity.type
_entity.pdbx_description
1 polymer ?
#
loop_
_entity_poly.entity_id
_entity_poly.type
_entity_poly.pdbx_seq_one_letter_code
_entity_poly.pdbx_strand_id
1 'polypeptide(L)'
;LTEIYAQVWEELRKIPETKKRFNTAEHMVHMTKKNTARFDFDLRFPKMPSYLRRSAIQHALGSVSSYETRLGQWKETGVLSGRPELTCRNHAMPVFYRDVMYREGAEGKDEAYLKLYDGHDWKWFRVYLKRTDMEYLRRNWKGKKASAPALEKRHRRYFLRFSYTEEVTLTQTPVKEQIICSVDLGINT
;
A
#
# COMPACT_ATOMS: atom_id res chain seq x y z
N LEU A 1 -8.81 -10.05 5.26
CA LEU A 1 -9.10 -8.71 5.82
C LEU A 1 -10.18 -7.98 5.05
N THR A 2 -10.14 -7.96 3.71
CA THR A 2 -11.15 -7.26 2.90
C THR A 2 -12.56 -7.77 3.19
N GLU A 3 -12.77 -9.09 3.26
CA GLU A 3 -14.05 -9.70 3.61
C GLU A 3 -14.48 -9.35 5.05
N ILE A 4 -13.54 -9.38 6.00
CA ILE A 4 -13.80 -8.99 7.39
C ILE A 4 -14.29 -7.55 7.46
N TYR A 5 -13.58 -6.61 6.83
CA TYR A 5 -13.93 -5.20 6.89
C TYR A 5 -15.19 -4.86 6.09
N ALA A 6 -15.52 -5.61 5.06
CA ALA A 6 -16.81 -5.47 4.38
C ALA A 6 -17.98 -5.79 5.31
N GLN A 7 -17.85 -6.84 6.14
CA GLN A 7 -18.89 -7.23 7.11
C GLN A 7 -19.14 -6.15 8.18
N VAL A 8 -18.10 -5.40 8.56
CA VAL A 8 -18.18 -4.38 9.63
C VAL A 8 -18.09 -2.96 9.09
N TRP A 9 -18.25 -2.78 7.77
CA TRP A 9 -18.07 -1.46 7.13
C TRP A 9 -19.03 -0.41 7.65
N GLU A 10 -20.29 -0.77 7.91
CA GLU A 10 -21.30 0.14 8.47
C GLU A 10 -20.90 0.71 9.85
N GLU A 11 -20.11 -0.05 10.61
CA GLU A 11 -19.55 0.39 11.89
C GLU A 11 -18.36 1.32 11.67
N LEU A 12 -17.44 0.92 10.78
CA LEU A 12 -16.20 1.65 10.52
C LEU A 12 -16.43 2.99 9.80
N ARG A 13 -17.37 3.06 8.86
CA ARG A 13 -17.64 4.30 8.10
C ARG A 13 -18.21 5.43 8.95
N LYS A 14 -18.84 5.11 10.09
CA LYS A 14 -19.34 6.11 11.04
C LYS A 14 -18.22 6.86 11.76
N ILE A 15 -16.99 6.37 11.71
CA ILE A 15 -15.82 7.02 12.31
C ILE A 15 -15.22 7.98 11.28
N PRO A 16 -15.38 9.30 11.40
CA PRO A 16 -14.96 10.26 10.38
C PRO A 16 -13.42 10.38 10.31
N GLU A 17 -12.75 10.30 11.45
CA GLU A 17 -11.30 10.42 11.55
C GLU A 17 -10.60 9.17 11.03
N THR A 18 -9.82 9.30 9.95
CA THR A 18 -9.13 8.18 9.29
C THR A 18 -8.21 7.41 10.24
N LYS A 19 -7.46 8.11 11.09
CA LYS A 19 -6.54 7.47 12.05
C LYS A 19 -7.31 6.65 13.10
N LYS A 20 -8.42 7.19 13.61
CA LYS A 20 -9.27 6.51 14.59
C LYS A 20 -9.96 5.29 13.95
N ARG A 21 -10.48 5.43 12.74
CA ARG A 21 -11.04 4.33 11.96
C ARG A 21 -10.03 3.20 11.75
N PHE A 22 -8.81 3.55 11.37
CA PHE A 22 -7.72 2.59 11.20
C PHE A 22 -7.40 1.86 12.50
N ASN A 23 -7.24 2.57 13.61
CA ASN A 23 -6.94 1.96 14.91
C ASN A 23 -8.08 1.05 15.37
N THR A 24 -9.34 1.44 15.16
CA THR A 24 -10.52 0.59 15.45
C THR A 24 -10.46 -0.70 14.63
N ALA A 25 -10.19 -0.60 13.33
CA ALA A 25 -10.05 -1.75 12.45
C ALA A 25 -8.87 -2.67 12.87
N GLU A 26 -7.75 -2.10 13.30
CA GLU A 26 -6.63 -2.87 13.84
C GLU A 26 -7.01 -3.62 15.13
N HIS A 27 -7.73 -2.98 16.04
CA HIS A 27 -8.20 -3.62 17.27
C HIS A 27 -9.16 -4.80 17.03
N MET A 28 -9.92 -4.77 15.93
CA MET A 28 -10.82 -5.87 15.58
C MET A 28 -10.08 -7.17 15.18
N VAL A 29 -8.85 -7.05 14.70
CA VAL A 29 -8.07 -8.18 14.15
C VAL A 29 -6.78 -8.48 14.90
N HIS A 30 -6.32 -7.59 15.77
CA HIS A 30 -5.08 -7.71 16.51
C HIS A 30 -5.30 -7.91 17.99
N MET A 31 -4.85 -9.05 18.49
CA MET A 31 -4.92 -9.41 19.91
C MET A 31 -3.70 -8.86 20.66
N THR A 32 -3.95 -8.22 21.80
CA THR A 32 -2.92 -7.77 22.73
C THR A 32 -3.30 -8.14 24.16
N LYS A 33 -2.40 -7.92 25.13
CA LYS A 33 -2.72 -8.12 26.55
C LYS A 33 -3.93 -7.31 27.03
N LYS A 34 -4.24 -6.18 26.34
CA LYS A 34 -5.32 -5.24 26.70
C LYS A 34 -6.49 -5.25 25.74
N ASN A 35 -6.39 -5.99 24.65
CA ASN A 35 -7.41 -6.03 23.60
C ASN A 35 -7.65 -7.45 23.13
N THR A 36 -8.89 -7.91 23.25
CA THR A 36 -9.35 -9.16 22.65
C THR A 36 -9.84 -8.87 21.25
N ALA A 37 -9.20 -9.45 20.25
CA ALA A 37 -9.59 -9.28 18.86
C ALA A 37 -10.96 -9.94 18.60
N ARG A 38 -11.79 -9.29 17.78
CA ARG A 38 -13.09 -9.82 17.35
C ARG A 38 -12.94 -10.94 16.32
N PHE A 39 -11.86 -10.92 15.54
CA PHE A 39 -11.59 -11.87 14.46
C PHE A 39 -10.25 -12.58 14.69
N ASP A 40 -10.13 -13.79 14.18
CA ASP A 40 -9.02 -14.73 14.38
C ASP A 40 -7.78 -14.48 13.48
N PHE A 41 -7.60 -13.25 13.00
CA PHE A 41 -6.51 -12.94 12.06
C PHE A 41 -5.12 -13.29 12.61
N ASP A 42 -4.83 -12.94 13.86
CA ASP A 42 -3.53 -13.20 14.48
C ASP A 42 -3.28 -14.71 14.68
N LEU A 43 -4.34 -15.50 14.82
CA LEU A 43 -4.23 -16.98 14.89
C LEU A 43 -3.86 -17.57 13.53
N ARG A 44 -4.39 -17.01 12.45
CA ARG A 44 -4.07 -17.45 11.08
C ARG A 44 -2.70 -16.99 10.60
N PHE A 45 -2.23 -15.84 11.10
CA PHE A 45 -0.98 -15.21 10.70
C PHE A 45 -0.10 -14.91 11.92
N PRO A 46 0.40 -15.96 12.59
CA PRO A 46 1.19 -15.79 13.81
C PRO A 46 2.49 -15.04 13.55
N LYS A 47 2.94 -14.27 14.51
CA LYS A 47 4.20 -13.49 14.46
C LYS A 47 4.29 -12.48 13.31
N MET A 48 3.17 -12.10 12.69
CA MET A 48 3.19 -11.11 11.60
C MET A 48 3.71 -9.75 12.09
N PRO A 49 4.74 -9.16 11.45
CA PRO A 49 5.26 -7.86 11.82
C PRO A 49 4.17 -6.79 11.80
N SER A 50 4.14 -5.93 12.81
CA SER A 50 3.10 -4.89 12.96
C SER A 50 2.95 -4.00 11.72
N TYR A 51 4.07 -3.61 11.10
CA TYR A 51 4.03 -2.77 9.90
C TYR A 51 3.40 -3.48 8.71
N LEU A 52 3.68 -4.78 8.51
CA LEU A 52 3.09 -5.56 7.43
C LEU A 52 1.58 -5.76 7.68
N ARG A 53 1.19 -6.08 8.91
CA ARG A 53 -0.22 -6.14 9.31
C ARG A 53 -0.93 -4.82 9.05
N ARG A 54 -0.34 -3.70 9.49
CA ARG A 54 -0.92 -2.36 9.28
C ARG A 54 -1.05 -1.99 7.81
N SER A 55 -0.06 -2.34 6.99
CA SER A 55 -0.15 -2.15 5.54
C SER A 55 -1.29 -2.98 4.93
N ALA A 56 -1.46 -4.23 5.35
CA ALA A 56 -2.54 -5.10 4.89
C ALA A 56 -3.93 -4.56 5.32
N ILE A 57 -4.05 -4.04 6.54
CA ILE A 57 -5.27 -3.40 7.05
C ILE A 57 -5.61 -2.16 6.20
N GLN A 58 -4.63 -1.29 5.96
CA GLN A 58 -4.84 -0.07 5.17
C GLN A 58 -5.29 -0.40 3.75
N HIS A 59 -4.69 -1.40 3.13
CA HIS A 59 -5.07 -1.87 1.79
C HIS A 59 -6.50 -2.41 1.77
N ALA A 60 -6.88 -3.22 2.75
CA ALA A 60 -8.20 -3.80 2.85
C ALA A 60 -9.28 -2.73 3.08
N LEU A 61 -9.04 -1.77 3.98
CA LEU A 61 -9.93 -0.63 4.19
C LEU A 61 -10.12 0.22 2.93
N GLY A 62 -9.03 0.49 2.20
CA GLY A 62 -9.08 1.22 0.94
C GLY A 62 -9.91 0.49 -0.12
N SER A 63 -9.75 -0.84 -0.23
CA SER A 63 -10.52 -1.67 -1.16
C SER A 63 -12.01 -1.66 -0.85
N VAL A 64 -12.40 -1.79 0.43
CA VAL A 64 -13.80 -1.75 0.85
C VAL A 64 -14.39 -0.37 0.64
N SER A 65 -13.68 0.70 1.04
CA SER A 65 -14.13 2.08 0.83
C SER A 65 -14.37 2.39 -0.64
N SER A 66 -13.46 1.99 -1.52
CA SER A 66 -13.61 2.17 -2.97
C SER A 66 -14.79 1.38 -3.55
N TYR A 67 -14.99 0.14 -3.08
CA TYR A 67 -16.13 -0.68 -3.48
C TYR A 67 -17.45 -0.02 -3.07
N GLU A 68 -17.58 0.39 -1.81
CA GLU A 68 -18.80 1.02 -1.28
C GLU A 68 -19.13 2.33 -1.99
N THR A 69 -18.12 3.15 -2.31
CA THR A 69 -18.32 4.38 -3.10
C THR A 69 -18.87 4.06 -4.49
N ARG A 70 -18.28 3.09 -5.19
CA ARG A 70 -18.76 2.67 -6.52
C ARG A 70 -20.18 2.06 -6.44
N LEU A 71 -20.45 1.28 -5.41
CA LEU A 71 -21.77 0.68 -5.19
C LEU A 71 -22.84 1.76 -4.95
N GLY A 72 -22.50 2.81 -4.17
CA GLY A 72 -23.37 3.97 -3.98
C GLY A 72 -23.67 4.68 -5.30
N GLN A 73 -22.63 5.01 -6.05
CA GLN A 73 -22.78 5.64 -7.37
C GLN A 73 -23.61 4.79 -8.34
N TRP A 74 -23.40 3.48 -8.36
CA TRP A 74 -24.20 2.58 -9.19
C TRP A 74 -25.67 2.57 -8.81
N LYS A 75 -25.98 2.59 -7.50
CA LYS A 75 -27.37 2.66 -7.02
C LYS A 75 -28.06 3.97 -7.37
N GLU A 76 -27.32 5.08 -7.37
CA GLU A 76 -27.85 6.42 -7.63
C GLU A 76 -28.01 6.72 -9.13
N THR A 77 -27.04 6.34 -9.93
CA THR A 77 -26.96 6.79 -11.32
C THR A 77 -27.28 5.71 -12.34
N GLY A 78 -27.11 4.42 -12.00
CA GLY A 78 -27.27 3.30 -12.95
C GLY A 78 -26.31 3.32 -14.13
N VAL A 79 -25.36 4.27 -14.18
CA VAL A 79 -24.51 4.57 -15.35
C VAL A 79 -23.34 3.58 -15.51
N LEU A 80 -22.97 2.84 -14.48
CA LEU A 80 -21.93 1.82 -14.58
C LEU A 80 -22.45 0.58 -15.31
N SER A 81 -21.64 0.01 -16.20
CA SER A 81 -21.95 -1.13 -17.05
C SER A 81 -22.24 -2.46 -16.32
N GLY A 82 -22.42 -2.43 -15.02
CA GLY A 82 -22.74 -3.57 -14.17
C GLY A 82 -22.63 -3.23 -12.69
N ARG A 83 -23.24 -4.07 -11.85
CA ARG A 83 -23.12 -3.92 -10.39
C ARG A 83 -21.64 -4.13 -10.00
N PRO A 84 -21.05 -3.18 -9.23
CA PRO A 84 -19.69 -3.37 -8.73
C PRO A 84 -19.56 -4.60 -7.85
N GLU A 85 -18.45 -5.32 -7.98
CA GLU A 85 -18.11 -6.45 -7.12
C GLU A 85 -16.94 -6.10 -6.21
N LEU A 86 -16.98 -6.64 -4.99
CA LEU A 86 -15.86 -6.53 -4.06
C LEU A 86 -14.78 -7.54 -4.47
N THR A 87 -13.72 -7.04 -5.07
CA THR A 87 -12.59 -7.87 -5.48
C THR A 87 -11.57 -7.98 -4.35
N CYS A 88 -11.39 -9.17 -3.81
CA CYS A 88 -10.28 -9.48 -2.91
C CYS A 88 -9.04 -9.74 -3.77
N ARG A 89 -8.15 -8.76 -3.90
CA ARG A 89 -6.93 -8.92 -4.69
C ARG A 89 -6.03 -9.96 -4.03
N ASN A 90 -5.69 -11.00 -4.78
CA ASN A 90 -4.76 -12.05 -4.35
C ASN A 90 -3.30 -11.54 -4.25
N HIS A 91 -3.04 -10.31 -4.69
CA HIS A 91 -1.71 -9.72 -4.73
C HIS A 91 -1.75 -8.36 -4.06
N ALA A 92 -1.67 -8.33 -2.73
CA ALA A 92 -1.36 -7.11 -2.01
C ALA A 92 0.10 -6.72 -2.31
N MET A 93 0.38 -5.42 -2.41
CA MET A 93 1.74 -4.89 -2.47
C MET A 93 2.16 -4.48 -1.06
N PRO A 94 2.77 -5.38 -0.27
CA PRO A 94 3.20 -5.05 1.08
C PRO A 94 4.30 -4.00 1.03
N VAL A 95 4.19 -2.99 1.88
CA VAL A 95 5.21 -1.96 2.06
C VAL A 95 6.23 -2.45 3.08
N PHE A 96 7.50 -2.44 2.70
CA PHE A 96 8.62 -2.83 3.55
C PHE A 96 9.24 -1.58 4.17
N TYR A 97 8.86 -1.28 5.39
CA TYR A 97 9.36 -0.09 6.09
C TYR A 97 10.87 -0.13 6.27
N ARG A 98 11.52 1.01 5.99
CA ARG A 98 12.98 1.16 6.11
C ARG A 98 13.44 0.84 7.52
N ASP A 99 14.61 0.22 7.64
CA ASP A 99 15.29 -0.20 8.87
C ASP A 99 14.57 -1.29 9.68
N VAL A 100 13.28 -1.50 9.45
CA VAL A 100 12.45 -2.52 10.13
C VAL A 100 12.27 -3.77 9.28
N MET A 101 11.99 -3.60 7.99
CA MET A 101 11.72 -4.70 7.05
C MET A 101 12.52 -4.61 5.75
N TYR A 102 13.08 -3.45 5.45
CA TYR A 102 13.93 -3.17 4.31
C TYR A 102 15.20 -2.45 4.76
N ARG A 103 16.33 -2.88 4.24
CA ARG A 103 17.61 -2.19 4.37
C ARG A 103 18.28 -2.14 3.02
N GLU A 104 18.94 -1.03 2.73
CA GLU A 104 19.79 -0.90 1.55
C GLU A 104 21.06 -1.73 1.74
N GLY A 105 21.60 -2.25 0.65
CA GLY A 105 22.93 -2.87 0.63
C GLY A 105 24.03 -1.86 0.86
N ALA A 106 25.27 -2.34 0.92
CA ALA A 106 26.43 -1.47 1.01
C ALA A 106 26.50 -0.51 -0.20
N GLU A 107 27.06 0.67 0.01
CA GLU A 107 27.18 1.68 -1.03
C GLU A 107 27.84 1.10 -2.30
N GLY A 108 27.23 1.38 -3.45
CA GLY A 108 27.70 0.88 -4.75
C GLY A 108 27.31 -0.56 -5.09
N LYS A 109 26.73 -1.33 -4.16
CA LYS A 109 26.25 -2.69 -4.43
C LYS A 109 24.81 -2.69 -4.90
N ASP A 110 24.49 -3.64 -5.80
CA ASP A 110 23.15 -3.83 -6.36
C ASP A 110 22.40 -4.89 -5.53
N GLU A 111 22.29 -4.63 -4.24
CA GLU A 111 21.65 -5.54 -3.28
C GLU A 111 20.82 -4.78 -2.25
N ALA A 112 19.87 -5.47 -1.66
CA ALA A 112 19.08 -5.00 -0.53
C ALA A 112 18.80 -6.16 0.43
N TYR A 113 18.30 -5.85 1.62
CA TYR A 113 17.88 -6.84 2.60
C TYR A 113 16.39 -6.67 2.87
N LEU A 114 15.65 -7.76 2.76
CA LEU A 114 14.24 -7.83 3.07
C LEU A 114 14.01 -8.76 4.25
N LYS A 115 13.15 -8.36 5.16
CA LYS A 115 12.70 -9.22 6.26
C LYS A 115 11.51 -10.04 5.76
N LEU A 116 11.73 -11.34 5.55
CA LEU A 116 10.74 -12.28 5.01
C LEU A 116 10.50 -13.41 6.00
N TYR A 117 9.32 -14.04 5.89
CA TYR A 117 8.94 -15.21 6.68
C TYR A 117 9.51 -16.49 6.04
N ASP A 118 10.27 -17.27 6.80
CA ASP A 118 10.91 -18.53 6.33
C ASP A 118 10.08 -19.79 6.59
N GLY A 119 8.84 -19.62 7.06
CA GLY A 119 7.98 -20.72 7.50
C GLY A 119 7.93 -20.88 9.01
N HIS A 120 8.93 -20.37 9.75
CA HIS A 120 9.01 -20.44 11.21
C HIS A 120 9.13 -19.06 11.87
N ASP A 121 9.95 -18.18 11.25
CA ASP A 121 10.18 -16.84 11.79
C ASP A 121 10.50 -15.83 10.69
N TRP A 122 10.54 -14.56 11.07
CA TRP A 122 10.88 -13.43 10.19
C TRP A 122 12.37 -13.16 10.22
N LYS A 123 13.07 -13.44 9.09
CA LYS A 123 14.51 -13.30 8.96
C LYS A 123 14.89 -12.33 7.85
N TRP A 124 16.10 -11.80 7.94
CA TRP A 124 16.67 -10.95 6.90
C TRP A 124 17.24 -11.81 5.77
N PHE A 125 16.77 -11.55 4.55
CA PHE A 125 17.27 -12.16 3.33
C PHE A 125 17.92 -11.10 2.45
N ARG A 126 19.11 -11.40 1.96
CA ARG A 126 19.77 -10.60 0.93
C ARG A 126 19.10 -10.87 -0.42
N VAL A 127 18.74 -9.81 -1.12
CA VAL A 127 18.17 -9.87 -2.47
C VAL A 127 19.05 -9.06 -3.42
N TYR A 128 19.28 -9.60 -4.60
CA TYR A 128 20.02 -8.92 -5.64
C TYR A 128 19.06 -8.14 -6.54
N LEU A 129 19.42 -6.89 -6.78
CA LEU A 129 18.65 -5.99 -7.62
C LEU A 129 19.29 -5.91 -9.00
N LYS A 130 18.48 -5.62 -10.01
CA LYS A 130 18.99 -5.52 -11.37
C LYS A 130 19.89 -4.28 -11.52
N ARG A 131 21.13 -4.48 -11.95
CA ARG A 131 22.14 -3.43 -12.06
C ARG A 131 21.67 -2.22 -12.87
N THR A 132 21.07 -2.45 -14.04
CA THR A 132 20.57 -1.36 -14.90
C THR A 132 19.54 -0.49 -14.21
N ASP A 133 18.67 -1.09 -13.39
CA ASP A 133 17.63 -0.36 -12.67
C ASP A 133 18.24 0.44 -11.50
N MET A 134 19.26 -0.12 -10.83
CA MET A 134 19.98 0.57 -9.77
C MET A 134 20.83 1.72 -10.32
N GLU A 135 21.47 1.56 -11.47
CA GLU A 135 22.20 2.63 -12.16
C GLU A 135 21.25 3.76 -12.58
N TYR A 136 20.03 3.42 -13.08
CA TYR A 136 19.00 4.40 -13.39
C TYR A 136 18.59 5.20 -12.14
N LEU A 137 18.33 4.52 -11.03
CA LEU A 137 17.96 5.16 -9.77
C LEU A 137 19.06 6.09 -9.25
N ARG A 138 20.30 5.63 -9.24
CA ARG A 138 21.44 6.43 -8.81
C ARG A 138 21.64 7.69 -9.65
N ARG A 139 21.42 7.60 -10.98
CA ARG A 139 21.60 8.72 -11.90
C ARG A 139 20.47 9.75 -11.80
N ASN A 140 19.22 9.29 -11.76
CA ASN A 140 18.08 10.17 -11.92
C ASN A 140 17.45 10.60 -10.58
N TRP A 141 17.68 9.82 -9.51
CA TRP A 141 17.00 10.01 -8.23
C TRP A 141 17.96 10.21 -7.05
N LYS A 142 19.23 10.44 -7.32
CA LYS A 142 20.22 10.73 -6.28
C LYS A 142 19.82 11.97 -5.48
N GLY A 143 19.84 11.86 -4.15
CA GLY A 143 19.49 12.97 -3.25
C GLY A 143 18.00 13.23 -3.08
N LYS A 144 17.13 12.54 -3.84
CA LYS A 144 15.67 12.66 -3.68
C LYS A 144 15.17 11.71 -2.59
N LYS A 145 14.15 12.16 -1.86
CA LYS A 145 13.56 11.35 -0.77
C LYS A 145 12.76 10.19 -1.34
N ALA A 146 13.24 8.97 -1.12
CA ALA A 146 12.52 7.75 -1.46
C ALA A 146 11.61 7.32 -0.30
N SER A 147 10.39 6.90 -0.61
CA SER A 147 9.49 6.24 0.34
C SER A 147 9.96 4.81 0.65
N ALA A 148 9.33 4.16 1.63
CA ALA A 148 9.53 2.74 1.88
C ALA A 148 9.09 1.93 0.64
N PRO A 149 9.90 0.95 0.17
CA PRO A 149 9.56 0.18 -1.02
C PRO A 149 8.36 -0.72 -0.81
N ALA A 150 7.56 -0.91 -1.86
CA ALA A 150 6.51 -1.91 -1.92
C ALA A 150 6.98 -3.10 -2.76
N LEU A 151 6.66 -4.32 -2.31
CA LEU A 151 6.92 -5.54 -3.06
C LEU A 151 5.74 -5.81 -4.00
N GLU A 152 6.00 -5.86 -5.29
CA GLU A 152 5.02 -6.16 -6.32
C GLU A 152 5.36 -7.48 -7.02
N LYS A 153 4.36 -8.34 -7.21
CA LYS A 153 4.49 -9.53 -8.04
C LYS A 153 3.78 -9.30 -9.37
N ARG A 154 4.53 -9.37 -10.47
CA ARG A 154 3.98 -9.35 -11.84
C ARG A 154 4.35 -10.64 -12.54
N HIS A 155 3.35 -11.41 -12.94
CA HIS A 155 3.53 -12.75 -13.49
C HIS A 155 4.38 -13.63 -12.56
N ARG A 156 5.59 -14.03 -12.99
CA ARG A 156 6.51 -14.87 -12.22
C ARG A 156 7.67 -14.09 -11.59
N ARG A 157 7.67 -12.75 -11.68
CA ARG A 157 8.77 -11.90 -11.21
C ARG A 157 8.32 -11.03 -10.04
N TYR A 158 9.28 -10.70 -9.17
CA TYR A 158 9.08 -9.79 -8.06
C TYR A 158 9.84 -8.49 -8.35
N PHE A 159 9.22 -7.38 -7.97
CA PHE A 159 9.75 -6.04 -8.14
C PHE A 159 9.67 -5.29 -6.82
N LEU A 160 10.71 -4.53 -6.50
CA LEU A 160 10.64 -3.52 -5.46
C LEU A 160 10.31 -2.18 -6.13
N ARG A 161 9.15 -1.64 -5.79
CA ARG A 161 8.69 -0.33 -6.28
C ARG A 161 9.09 0.73 -5.28
N PHE A 162 9.87 1.71 -5.72
CA PHE A 162 10.21 2.89 -4.97
C PHE A 162 9.42 4.08 -5.48
N SER A 163 8.78 4.83 -4.58
CA SER A 163 8.16 6.11 -4.89
C SER A 163 9.05 7.24 -4.38
N TYR A 164 9.24 8.26 -5.21
CA TYR A 164 10.05 9.42 -4.88
C TYR A 164 9.16 10.66 -4.85
N THR A 165 9.46 11.57 -3.93
CA THR A 165 8.77 12.86 -3.85
C THR A 165 9.74 13.95 -4.24
N GLU A 166 9.32 14.82 -5.14
CA GLU A 166 10.03 16.01 -5.54
C GLU A 166 9.12 17.22 -5.38
N GLU A 167 9.62 18.26 -4.72
CA GLU A 167 8.95 19.54 -4.66
C GLU A 167 9.39 20.38 -5.85
N VAL A 168 8.46 20.76 -6.69
CA VAL A 168 8.69 21.62 -7.84
C VAL A 168 8.03 22.96 -7.57
N THR A 169 8.82 24.03 -7.52
CA THR A 169 8.30 25.37 -7.46
C THR A 169 7.95 25.80 -8.89
N LEU A 170 6.66 25.98 -9.15
CA LEU A 170 6.20 26.52 -10.42
C LEU A 170 6.47 28.01 -10.46
N THR A 171 7.08 28.50 -11.55
CA THR A 171 7.25 29.94 -11.80
C THR A 171 5.85 30.57 -11.94
N GLN A 172 5.56 31.60 -11.15
CA GLN A 172 4.31 32.36 -11.32
C GLN A 172 4.36 33.16 -12.62
N THR A 173 3.88 32.58 -13.69
CA THR A 173 3.67 33.25 -14.94
C THR A 173 2.31 33.93 -14.93
N PRO A 174 2.17 35.20 -15.41
CA PRO A 174 0.87 35.85 -15.51
C PRO A 174 -0.13 34.96 -16.24
N VAL A 175 -1.40 34.93 -15.79
CA VAL A 175 -2.45 34.05 -16.35
C VAL A 175 -2.58 34.12 -17.87
N LYS A 176 -2.33 35.30 -18.44
CA LYS A 176 -2.35 35.52 -19.91
C LYS A 176 -1.22 34.83 -20.67
N GLU A 177 -0.15 34.45 -19.99
CA GLU A 177 1.03 33.81 -20.57
C GLU A 177 1.12 32.32 -20.21
N GLN A 178 0.16 31.80 -19.43
CA GLN A 178 0.13 30.43 -19.05
C GLN A 178 -0.41 29.53 -20.16
N ILE A 179 0.37 28.51 -20.53
CA ILE A 179 -0.12 27.42 -21.37
C ILE A 179 -0.70 26.38 -20.42
N ILE A 180 -2.02 26.28 -20.39
CA ILE A 180 -2.72 25.30 -19.55
C ILE A 180 -2.80 23.97 -20.32
N CYS A 181 -2.11 22.95 -19.85
CA CYS A 181 -2.24 21.59 -20.36
C CYS A 181 -3.08 20.77 -19.38
N SER A 182 -4.24 20.28 -19.83
CA SER A 182 -5.06 19.35 -19.08
C SER A 182 -4.68 17.93 -19.52
N VAL A 183 -4.20 17.11 -18.57
CA VAL A 183 -3.91 15.70 -18.81
C VAL A 183 -4.96 14.88 -18.08
N ASP A 184 -5.86 14.26 -18.83
CA ASP A 184 -6.74 13.23 -18.28
C ASP A 184 -5.97 11.90 -18.27
N LEU A 185 -5.58 11.45 -17.08
CA LEU A 185 -5.04 10.12 -16.87
C LEU A 185 -6.21 9.15 -16.76
N GLY A 186 -6.83 8.85 -17.87
CA GLY A 186 -7.83 7.78 -17.95
C GLY A 186 -7.21 6.49 -17.46
N ILE A 187 -7.65 6.00 -16.29
CA ILE A 187 -7.31 4.66 -15.82
C ILE A 187 -8.18 3.70 -16.60
N ASN A 188 -7.67 3.19 -17.70
CA ASN A 188 -8.26 2.04 -18.36
C ASN A 188 -8.08 0.83 -17.44
N THR A 189 -9.17 0.40 -16.83
CA THR A 189 -9.30 -0.84 -16.04
C THR A 189 -9.45 -2.04 -16.97
#